data_977fa9fab494bca3bc6ed6a25098d780
#
_entry.id   977fa9fab494bca3bc6ed6a25098d780
#
_cell.length_a   1.000
_cell.length_b   1.000
_cell.length_c   1.000
_cell.angle_alpha   90.00
_cell.angle_beta   90.00
_cell.angle_gamma   90.00
#
_symmetry.space_group_name_H-M   'P 1'
#
loop_
_entity.id
_entity.type
_entity.pdbx_description
1 polymer ?
#
loop_
_entity_poly.entity_id
_entity_poly.type
_entity_poly.pdbx_seq_one_letter_code
_entity_poly.pdbx_strand_id
1 'polypeptide(L)'
;MSEETKKERPNEEECLRLLRNYGTPEHVIRHCLAVAKAAGILADALNKNGYALDVDLIRFAACLHDIARVHSRHAAVGAEYLRSLGYEEAADLIKPHMIYAPENPEHVRELDVLCLADRMVKEDRYIGLEKRMTEILGRNRENPEVYGKIQGKIYQTLKQRNFIQNVIGCNMDCLLLDKIP
;
A
#
# COMPACT_ATOMS: atom_id res chain seq x y z
N MET A 1 9.94 4.52 -34.08
CA MET A 1 9.80 4.30 -32.65
C MET A 1 8.65 5.19 -32.21
N SER A 2 7.47 4.61 -32.01
CA SER A 2 6.31 5.34 -31.49
C SER A 2 6.61 5.67 -30.04
N GLU A 3 6.67 6.95 -29.69
CA GLU A 3 6.57 7.38 -28.29
C GLU A 3 5.24 6.85 -27.77
N GLU A 4 5.28 5.83 -26.91
CA GLU A 4 4.12 5.45 -26.11
C GLU A 4 3.83 6.64 -25.20
N THR A 5 2.83 7.41 -25.54
CA THR A 5 2.33 8.50 -24.70
C THR A 5 1.86 7.87 -23.38
N LYS A 6 2.67 8.04 -22.33
CA LYS A 6 2.34 7.58 -20.98
C LYS A 6 0.98 8.18 -20.62
N LYS A 7 0.02 7.32 -20.32
CA LYS A 7 -1.33 7.75 -19.96
C LYS A 7 -1.28 8.58 -18.69
N GLU A 8 -1.95 9.72 -18.68
CA GLU A 8 -2.05 10.58 -17.49
C GLU A 8 -2.67 9.81 -16.33
N ARG A 9 -2.07 9.94 -15.15
CA ARG A 9 -2.54 9.23 -13.96
C ARG A 9 -3.84 9.85 -13.44
N PRO A 10 -4.83 9.03 -13.11
CA PRO A 10 -6.07 9.50 -12.52
C PRO A 10 -5.86 10.24 -11.20
N ASN A 11 -6.60 11.32 -11.01
CA ASN A 11 -6.73 11.96 -9.72
C ASN A 11 -7.65 11.16 -8.77
N GLU A 12 -7.84 11.63 -7.53
CA GLU A 12 -8.65 10.92 -6.52
C GLU A 12 -10.11 10.72 -6.97
N GLU A 13 -10.70 11.70 -7.65
CA GLU A 13 -12.09 11.62 -8.15
C GLU A 13 -12.22 10.52 -9.22
N GLU A 14 -11.25 10.45 -10.12
CA GLU A 14 -11.21 9.42 -11.15
C GLU A 14 -10.94 8.03 -10.55
N CYS A 15 -10.09 7.93 -9.51
CA CYS A 15 -9.89 6.69 -8.76
C CYS A 15 -11.19 6.22 -8.11
N LEU A 16 -11.95 7.12 -7.48
CA LEU A 16 -13.27 6.83 -6.92
C LEU A 16 -14.24 6.32 -7.98
N ARG A 17 -14.24 6.93 -9.16
CA ARG A 17 -15.08 6.50 -10.28
C ARG A 17 -14.67 5.08 -10.75
N LEU A 18 -13.39 4.78 -10.86
CA LEU A 18 -12.90 3.44 -11.23
C LEU A 18 -13.32 2.39 -10.20
N LEU A 19 -13.15 2.67 -8.91
CA LEU A 19 -13.55 1.77 -7.82
C LEU A 19 -15.06 1.45 -7.88
N ARG A 20 -15.90 2.48 -8.01
CA ARG A 20 -17.36 2.34 -8.09
C ARG A 20 -17.80 1.60 -9.35
N ASN A 21 -17.22 1.93 -10.51
CA ASN A 21 -17.52 1.28 -11.78
C ASN A 21 -17.13 -0.20 -11.78
N TYR A 22 -16.07 -0.56 -11.06
CA TYR A 22 -15.66 -1.95 -10.86
C TYR A 22 -16.62 -2.72 -9.94
N GLY A 23 -17.39 -2.03 -9.11
CA GLY A 23 -18.24 -2.62 -8.09
C GLY A 23 -17.52 -2.90 -6.76
N THR A 24 -16.46 -2.17 -6.48
CA THR A 24 -15.72 -2.27 -5.20
C THR A 24 -16.66 -1.87 -4.05
N PRO A 25 -16.76 -2.68 -2.98
CA PRO A 25 -17.60 -2.36 -1.82
C PRO A 25 -17.18 -1.05 -1.13
N GLU A 26 -18.14 -0.27 -0.65
CA GLU A 26 -17.89 1.06 -0.08
C GLU A 26 -16.90 1.06 1.10
N HIS A 27 -16.90 0.02 1.95
CA HIS A 27 -15.93 -0.10 3.03
C HIS A 27 -14.50 -0.34 2.53
N VAL A 28 -14.34 -1.01 1.37
CA VAL A 28 -13.05 -1.19 0.71
C VAL A 28 -12.60 0.11 0.05
N ILE A 29 -13.52 0.87 -0.55
CA ILE A 29 -13.23 2.20 -1.11
C ILE A 29 -12.67 3.11 -0.02
N ARG A 30 -13.31 3.18 1.16
CA ARG A 30 -12.80 3.97 2.29
C ARG A 30 -11.41 3.52 2.74
N HIS A 31 -11.17 2.20 2.80
CA HIS A 31 -9.86 1.64 3.10
C HIS A 31 -8.80 2.12 2.09
N CYS A 32 -9.07 1.97 0.81
CA CYS A 32 -8.16 2.39 -0.27
C CYS A 32 -7.81 3.89 -0.19
N LEU A 33 -8.77 4.75 0.11
CA LEU A 33 -8.53 6.18 0.29
C LEU A 33 -7.65 6.47 1.52
N ALA A 34 -7.91 5.80 2.64
CA ALA A 34 -7.09 5.95 3.84
C ALA A 34 -5.65 5.48 3.61
N VAL A 35 -5.47 4.36 2.91
CA VAL A 35 -4.14 3.85 2.51
C VAL A 35 -3.44 4.81 1.57
N ALA A 36 -4.13 5.34 0.55
CA ALA A 36 -3.56 6.30 -0.41
C ALA A 36 -3.07 7.58 0.29
N LYS A 37 -3.86 8.07 1.26
CA LYS A 37 -3.49 9.25 2.06
C LYS A 37 -2.26 8.96 2.92
N ALA A 38 -2.24 7.83 3.63
CA ALA A 38 -1.10 7.42 4.46
C ALA A 38 0.17 7.24 3.62
N ALA A 39 0.08 6.55 2.49
CA ALA A 39 1.19 6.30 1.57
C ALA A 39 1.75 7.60 0.99
N GLY A 40 0.88 8.53 0.58
CA GLY A 40 1.29 9.84 0.08
C GLY A 40 2.04 10.67 1.12
N ILE A 41 1.52 10.73 2.36
CA ILE A 41 2.20 11.46 3.46
C ILE A 41 3.58 10.86 3.74
N LEU A 42 3.70 9.53 3.74
CA LEU A 42 4.95 8.83 4.00
C LEU A 42 5.96 9.06 2.86
N ALA A 43 5.51 8.98 1.60
CA ALA A 43 6.35 9.25 0.42
C ALA A 43 6.84 10.70 0.40
N ASP A 44 5.97 11.67 0.70
CA ASP A 44 6.34 13.09 0.81
C ASP A 44 7.39 13.32 1.91
N ALA A 45 7.25 12.63 3.07
CA ALA A 45 8.23 12.72 4.15
C ALA A 45 9.59 12.13 3.76
N LEU A 46 9.62 11.00 3.07
CA LEU A 46 10.83 10.39 2.54
C LEU A 46 11.50 11.29 1.49
N ASN A 47 10.75 11.86 0.55
CA ASN A 47 11.29 12.74 -0.47
C ASN A 47 11.90 14.02 0.12
N LYS A 48 11.33 14.56 1.20
CA LYS A 48 11.93 15.68 1.96
C LYS A 48 13.28 15.30 2.59
N ASN A 49 13.56 14.02 2.74
CA ASN A 49 14.79 13.48 3.32
C ASN A 49 15.69 12.80 2.28
N GLY A 50 15.61 13.23 1.01
CA GLY A 50 16.55 12.85 -0.05
C GLY A 50 16.15 11.65 -0.91
N TYR A 51 14.94 11.11 -0.75
CA TYR A 51 14.39 10.14 -1.69
C TYR A 51 13.80 10.82 -2.92
N ALA A 52 13.60 10.05 -3.99
CA ALA A 52 12.99 10.52 -5.24
C ALA A 52 11.86 9.56 -5.65
N LEU A 53 10.94 9.27 -4.72
CA LEU A 53 9.80 8.40 -4.93
C LEU A 53 8.74 9.11 -5.79
N ASP A 54 8.09 8.37 -6.67
CA ASP A 54 6.96 8.85 -7.45
C ASP A 54 5.69 8.85 -6.59
N VAL A 55 5.44 9.98 -5.92
CA VAL A 55 4.32 10.14 -4.98
C VAL A 55 2.97 9.95 -5.66
N ASP A 56 2.82 10.43 -6.88
CA ASP A 56 1.56 10.32 -7.62
C ASP A 56 1.27 8.89 -8.03
N LEU A 57 2.30 8.13 -8.44
CA LEU A 57 2.18 6.70 -8.68
C LEU A 57 1.80 5.95 -7.40
N ILE A 58 2.44 6.25 -6.29
CA ILE A 58 2.15 5.62 -5.00
C ILE A 58 0.69 5.89 -4.58
N ARG A 59 0.22 7.14 -4.64
CA ARG A 59 -1.16 7.50 -4.30
C ARG A 59 -2.17 6.81 -5.20
N PHE A 60 -1.93 6.83 -6.50
CA PHE A 60 -2.78 6.19 -7.49
C PHE A 60 -2.87 4.67 -7.27
N ALA A 61 -1.73 3.98 -7.16
CA ALA A 61 -1.68 2.54 -6.92
C ALA A 61 -2.32 2.18 -5.56
N ALA A 62 -2.05 2.94 -4.50
CA ALA A 62 -2.64 2.72 -3.19
C ALA A 62 -4.17 2.91 -3.19
N CYS A 63 -4.68 3.88 -3.95
CA CYS A 63 -6.12 4.09 -4.10
C CYS A 63 -6.82 2.91 -4.79
N LEU A 64 -6.12 2.13 -5.60
CA LEU A 64 -6.71 1.03 -6.38
C LEU A 64 -6.18 -0.36 -6.00
N HIS A 65 -5.35 -0.48 -4.96
CA HIS A 65 -4.69 -1.75 -4.63
C HIS A 65 -5.65 -2.91 -4.33
N ASP A 66 -6.79 -2.60 -3.77
CA ASP A 66 -7.85 -3.54 -3.40
C ASP A 66 -9.11 -3.42 -4.30
N ILE A 67 -9.02 -2.81 -5.49
CA ILE A 67 -10.16 -2.59 -6.39
C ILE A 67 -10.97 -3.86 -6.65
N ALA A 68 -10.31 -5.01 -6.79
CA ALA A 68 -10.95 -6.29 -7.05
C ALA A 68 -11.16 -7.14 -5.77
N ARG A 69 -11.29 -6.52 -4.59
CA ARG A 69 -11.32 -7.17 -3.27
C ARG A 69 -12.39 -8.25 -3.10
N VAL A 70 -13.41 -8.23 -3.93
CA VAL A 70 -14.46 -9.28 -3.96
C VAL A 70 -13.96 -10.63 -4.51
N HIS A 71 -12.80 -10.66 -5.17
CA HIS A 71 -12.21 -11.87 -5.73
C HIS A 71 -11.15 -12.47 -4.79
N SER A 72 -11.03 -13.79 -4.74
CA SER A 72 -10.04 -14.49 -3.90
C SER A 72 -8.58 -14.14 -4.28
N ARG A 73 -8.32 -13.86 -5.57
CA ARG A 73 -7.01 -13.42 -6.10
C ARG A 73 -7.03 -11.93 -6.49
N HIS A 74 -7.64 -11.09 -5.64
CA HIS A 74 -7.92 -9.69 -5.93
C HIS A 74 -6.71 -8.88 -6.43
N ALA A 75 -5.51 -9.11 -5.88
CA ALA A 75 -4.31 -8.42 -6.31
C ALA A 75 -3.97 -8.69 -7.78
N ALA A 76 -4.04 -9.94 -8.22
CA ALA A 76 -3.79 -10.31 -9.61
C ALA A 76 -4.91 -9.80 -10.53
N VAL A 77 -6.18 -10.00 -10.12
CA VAL A 77 -7.35 -9.55 -10.90
C VAL A 77 -7.38 -8.02 -11.03
N GLY A 78 -7.09 -7.30 -9.95
CA GLY A 78 -7.01 -5.83 -9.97
C GLY A 78 -5.88 -5.33 -10.88
N ALA A 79 -4.71 -5.98 -10.84
CA ALA A 79 -3.59 -5.65 -11.72
C ALA A 79 -3.93 -5.88 -13.20
N GLU A 80 -4.59 -6.99 -13.54
CA GLU A 80 -5.05 -7.25 -14.90
C GLU A 80 -6.06 -6.21 -15.38
N TYR A 81 -6.99 -5.82 -14.50
CA TYR A 81 -7.93 -4.74 -14.79
C TYR A 81 -7.23 -3.41 -15.06
N LEU A 82 -6.27 -3.00 -14.22
CA LEU A 82 -5.51 -1.78 -14.44
C LEU A 82 -4.71 -1.81 -15.75
N ARG A 83 -4.11 -2.95 -16.11
CA ARG A 83 -3.43 -3.14 -17.41
C ARG A 83 -4.40 -2.96 -18.56
N SER A 84 -5.59 -3.53 -18.50
CA SER A 84 -6.61 -3.36 -19.55
C SER A 84 -7.03 -1.90 -19.77
N LEU A 85 -6.80 -1.05 -18.75
CA LEU A 85 -7.02 0.40 -18.81
C LEU A 85 -5.75 1.19 -19.22
N GLY A 86 -4.61 0.52 -19.41
CA GLY A 86 -3.33 1.14 -19.79
C GLY A 86 -2.53 1.72 -18.60
N TYR A 87 -2.77 1.24 -17.36
CA TYR A 87 -2.06 1.68 -16.16
C TYR A 87 -1.04 0.63 -15.70
N GLU A 88 -0.04 0.34 -16.53
CA GLU A 88 0.95 -0.73 -16.31
C GLU A 88 1.73 -0.56 -15.00
N GLU A 89 2.25 0.64 -14.73
CA GLU A 89 3.07 0.91 -13.54
C GLU A 89 2.29 0.66 -12.24
N ALA A 90 1.04 1.12 -12.18
CA ALA A 90 0.19 0.88 -11.01
C ALA A 90 -0.17 -0.61 -10.88
N ALA A 91 -0.42 -1.29 -11.99
CA ALA A 91 -0.69 -2.73 -12.00
C ALA A 91 0.51 -3.52 -11.44
N ASP A 92 1.74 -3.13 -11.78
CA ASP A 92 2.96 -3.78 -11.27
C ASP A 92 3.16 -3.53 -9.78
N LEU A 93 2.78 -2.36 -9.27
CA LEU A 93 2.81 -2.08 -7.83
C LEU A 93 1.75 -2.87 -7.06
N ILE A 94 0.52 -2.95 -7.55
CA ILE A 94 -0.54 -3.62 -6.77
C ILE A 94 -0.46 -5.15 -6.84
N LYS A 95 0.07 -5.73 -7.92
CA LYS A 95 0.10 -7.18 -8.11
C LYS A 95 0.76 -7.95 -6.96
N PRO A 96 1.93 -7.55 -6.43
CA PRO A 96 2.62 -8.29 -5.38
C PRO A 96 2.19 -7.94 -3.95
N HIS A 97 1.32 -6.92 -3.71
CA HIS A 97 1.12 -6.35 -2.38
C HIS A 97 0.75 -7.37 -1.29
N MET A 98 -0.05 -8.39 -1.61
CA MET A 98 -0.46 -9.44 -0.66
C MET A 98 0.66 -10.36 -0.21
N ILE A 99 1.61 -10.65 -1.10
CA ILE A 99 2.73 -11.58 -0.82
C ILE A 99 4.02 -10.87 -0.46
N TYR A 100 4.02 -9.54 -0.60
CA TYR A 100 5.19 -8.71 -0.44
C TYR A 100 5.83 -8.80 0.96
N ALA A 101 7.16 -8.82 0.98
CA ALA A 101 7.98 -8.54 2.16
C ALA A 101 9.21 -7.74 1.70
N PRO A 102 9.71 -6.78 2.49
CA PRO A 102 10.94 -6.07 2.14
C PRO A 102 12.13 -7.03 2.02
N GLU A 103 12.78 -7.07 0.87
CA GLU A 103 14.00 -7.85 0.67
C GLU A 103 15.19 -7.14 1.31
N ASN A 104 15.29 -5.83 1.10
CA ASN A 104 16.26 -4.95 1.74
C ASN A 104 15.51 -3.80 2.45
N PRO A 105 15.35 -3.87 3.78
CA PRO A 105 14.63 -2.85 4.55
C PRO A 105 15.22 -1.43 4.46
N GLU A 106 16.47 -1.30 4.06
CA GLU A 106 17.16 0.00 3.91
C GLU A 106 17.05 0.60 2.50
N HIS A 107 16.47 -0.15 1.55
CA HIS A 107 16.23 0.33 0.19
C HIS A 107 14.73 0.50 -0.04
N VAL A 108 14.22 1.71 0.13
CA VAL A 108 12.79 2.01 0.08
C VAL A 108 12.37 2.42 -1.32
N ARG A 109 11.40 1.72 -1.88
CA ARG A 109 10.79 1.95 -3.20
C ARG A 109 9.29 2.23 -3.05
N GLU A 110 8.60 2.56 -4.12
CA GLU A 110 7.16 2.83 -4.17
C GLU A 110 6.32 1.71 -3.58
N LEU A 111 6.65 0.46 -3.93
CA LEU A 111 5.97 -0.74 -3.42
C LEU A 111 6.10 -0.87 -1.90
N ASP A 112 7.26 -0.53 -1.37
CA ASP A 112 7.54 -0.58 0.07
C ASP A 112 6.63 0.37 0.84
N VAL A 113 6.47 1.58 0.32
CA VAL A 113 5.61 2.63 0.91
C VAL A 113 4.15 2.24 0.85
N LEU A 114 3.69 1.75 -0.31
CA LEU A 114 2.32 1.26 -0.46
C LEU A 114 2.00 0.15 0.53
N CYS A 115 2.83 -0.90 0.57
CA CYS A 115 2.61 -2.06 1.43
C CYS A 115 2.73 -1.73 2.92
N LEU A 116 3.61 -0.80 3.30
CA LEU A 116 3.73 -0.36 4.68
C LEU A 116 2.49 0.44 5.11
N ALA A 117 1.99 1.34 4.26
CA ALA A 117 0.77 2.09 4.52
C ALA A 117 -0.45 1.18 4.69
N ASP A 118 -0.65 0.22 3.77
CA ASP A 118 -1.73 -0.77 3.87
C ASP A 118 -1.68 -1.55 5.19
N ARG A 119 -0.48 -1.93 5.64
CA ARG A 119 -0.27 -2.65 6.89
C ARG A 119 -0.48 -1.82 8.16
N MET A 120 -0.58 -0.51 8.08
CA MET A 120 -0.85 0.38 9.22
C MET A 120 -2.31 0.81 9.29
N VAL A 121 -3.09 0.58 8.23
CA VAL A 121 -4.51 0.94 8.13
C VAL A 121 -5.37 -0.31 8.26
N LYS A 122 -6.44 -0.21 9.06
CA LYS A 122 -7.48 -1.24 9.17
C LYS A 122 -8.82 -0.59 8.90
N GLU A 123 -9.59 -1.16 7.96
CA GLU A 123 -10.77 -0.50 7.44
C GLU A 123 -10.38 0.89 6.90
N ASP A 124 -10.88 1.97 7.44
CA ASP A 124 -10.54 3.34 7.05
C ASP A 124 -9.73 4.08 8.14
N ARG A 125 -9.17 3.35 9.13
CA ARG A 125 -8.50 3.94 10.31
C ARG A 125 -7.02 3.58 10.38
N TYR A 126 -6.23 4.54 10.79
CA TYR A 126 -4.85 4.29 11.21
C TYR A 126 -4.84 3.60 12.57
N ILE A 127 -4.24 2.42 12.63
CA ILE A 127 -4.11 1.66 13.90
C ILE A 127 -2.65 1.37 14.29
N GLY A 128 -1.71 1.76 13.44
CA GLY A 128 -0.30 1.48 13.60
C GLY A 128 0.11 0.05 13.23
N LEU A 129 1.40 -0.11 13.00
CA LEU A 129 1.93 -1.38 12.47
C LEU A 129 1.85 -2.51 13.49
N GLU A 130 2.27 -2.27 14.73
CA GLU A 130 2.33 -3.30 15.76
C GLU A 130 0.96 -3.91 16.05
N LYS A 131 -0.04 -3.07 16.23
CA LYS A 131 -1.41 -3.54 16.49
C LYS A 131 -1.94 -4.35 15.33
N ARG A 132 -1.76 -3.87 14.08
CA ARG A 132 -2.20 -4.57 12.88
C ARG A 132 -1.51 -5.92 12.72
N MET A 133 -0.20 -5.98 12.94
CA MET A 133 0.57 -7.21 12.82
C MET A 133 0.20 -8.23 13.90
N THR A 134 -0.04 -7.79 15.11
CA THR A 134 -0.52 -8.66 16.21
C THR A 134 -1.87 -9.29 15.86
N GLU A 135 -2.79 -8.52 15.30
CA GLU A 135 -4.09 -9.05 14.85
C GLU A 135 -3.95 -10.10 13.73
N ILE A 136 -3.07 -9.85 12.76
CA ILE A 136 -2.82 -10.78 11.65
C ILE A 136 -2.20 -12.08 12.16
N LEU A 137 -1.22 -12.00 13.05
CA LEU A 137 -0.63 -13.18 13.69
C LEU A 137 -1.67 -13.97 14.48
N GLY A 138 -2.51 -13.29 15.25
CA GLY A 138 -3.55 -13.91 16.07
C GLY A 138 -4.53 -14.77 15.26
N ARG A 139 -4.89 -14.33 14.05
CA ARG A 139 -5.80 -15.07 13.15
C ARG A 139 -5.20 -16.35 12.55
N ASN A 140 -3.87 -16.49 12.57
CA ASN A 140 -3.17 -17.59 11.92
C ASN A 140 -2.50 -18.54 12.93
N ARG A 141 -2.83 -18.47 14.22
CA ARG A 141 -2.20 -19.25 15.30
C ARG A 141 -2.32 -20.76 15.11
N GLU A 142 -3.43 -21.22 14.50
CA GLU A 142 -3.72 -22.65 14.32
C GLU A 142 -2.93 -23.30 13.17
N ASN A 143 -2.25 -22.50 12.35
CA ASN A 143 -1.41 -23.00 11.24
C ASN A 143 0.06 -22.60 11.44
N PRO A 144 0.91 -23.47 12.02
CA PRO A 144 2.30 -23.12 12.35
C PRO A 144 3.15 -22.70 11.15
N GLU A 145 2.93 -23.30 9.98
CA GLU A 145 3.69 -22.95 8.75
C GLU A 145 3.32 -21.54 8.27
N VAL A 146 2.03 -21.23 8.19
CA VAL A 146 1.56 -19.89 7.83
C VAL A 146 1.99 -18.87 8.86
N TYR A 147 1.87 -19.21 10.14
CA TYR A 147 2.30 -18.35 11.25
C TYR A 147 3.78 -17.97 11.14
N GLY A 148 4.66 -18.95 10.93
CA GLY A 148 6.09 -18.70 10.78
C GLY A 148 6.44 -17.84 9.57
N LYS A 149 5.78 -18.05 8.42
CA LYS A 149 5.93 -17.19 7.22
C LYS A 149 5.51 -15.74 7.51
N ILE A 150 4.39 -15.56 8.21
CA ILE A 150 3.89 -14.23 8.59
C ILE A 150 4.87 -13.56 9.56
N GLN A 151 5.39 -14.27 10.57
CA GLN A 151 6.39 -13.73 11.49
C GLN A 151 7.63 -13.20 10.77
N GLY A 152 8.16 -13.96 9.79
CA GLY A 152 9.30 -13.52 8.99
C GLY A 152 9.02 -12.22 8.23
N LYS A 153 7.83 -12.10 7.60
CA LYS A 153 7.41 -10.88 6.92
C LYS A 153 7.26 -9.69 7.87
N ILE A 154 6.68 -9.92 9.04
CA ILE A 154 6.53 -8.89 10.08
C ILE A 154 7.90 -8.38 10.52
N TYR A 155 8.85 -9.27 10.79
CA TYR A 155 10.20 -8.89 11.19
C TYR A 155 10.86 -7.96 10.16
N GLN A 156 10.79 -8.29 8.87
CA GLN A 156 11.34 -7.44 7.80
C GLN A 156 10.59 -6.11 7.71
N THR A 157 9.26 -6.13 7.85
CA THR A 157 8.45 -4.90 7.83
C THR A 157 8.78 -3.97 9.01
N LEU A 158 9.01 -4.52 10.20
CA LEU A 158 9.42 -3.74 11.37
C LEU A 158 10.81 -3.12 11.19
N LYS A 159 11.76 -3.87 10.61
CA LYS A 159 13.07 -3.33 10.25
C LYS A 159 12.96 -2.15 9.30
N GLN A 160 12.17 -2.30 8.24
CA GLN A 160 11.96 -1.24 7.26
C GLN A 160 11.28 -0.02 7.89
N ARG A 161 10.24 -0.21 8.71
CA ARG A 161 9.61 0.87 9.46
C ARG A 161 10.61 1.64 10.31
N ASN A 162 11.47 0.92 11.07
CA ASN A 162 12.49 1.55 11.92
C ASN A 162 13.50 2.34 11.08
N PHE A 163 13.95 1.78 9.96
CA PHE A 163 14.83 2.48 9.02
C PHE A 163 14.16 3.77 8.51
N ILE A 164 12.92 3.69 8.03
CA ILE A 164 12.18 4.86 7.53
C ILE A 164 12.02 5.92 8.63
N GLN A 165 11.67 5.53 9.87
CA GLN A 165 11.57 6.47 11.00
C GLN A 165 12.90 7.19 11.29
N ASN A 166 14.02 6.50 11.16
CA ASN A 166 15.33 7.13 11.29
C ASN A 166 15.60 8.12 10.17
N VAL A 167 15.23 7.79 8.92
CA VAL A 167 15.37 8.69 7.76
C VAL A 167 14.52 9.96 7.93
N ILE A 168 13.24 9.80 8.28
CA ILE A 168 12.32 10.95 8.40
C ILE A 168 12.45 11.71 9.73
N GLY A 169 13.22 11.18 10.68
CA GLY A 169 13.48 11.83 11.98
C GLY A 169 12.30 11.86 12.94
N CYS A 170 11.25 11.07 12.71
CA CYS A 170 10.08 11.00 13.60
C CYS A 170 9.40 9.63 13.58
N ASN A 171 8.59 9.37 14.63
CA ASN A 171 7.75 8.19 14.68
C ASN A 171 6.61 8.29 13.64
N MET A 172 6.26 7.19 12.97
CA MET A 172 5.16 7.15 12.01
C MET A 172 3.81 7.46 12.65
N ASP A 173 3.59 7.10 13.92
CA ASP A 173 2.37 7.45 14.62
C ASP A 173 2.22 8.97 14.74
N CYS A 174 3.28 9.70 15.06
CA CYS A 174 3.28 11.17 15.08
C CYS A 174 3.04 11.77 13.69
N LEU A 175 3.45 11.08 12.63
CA LEU A 175 3.27 11.54 11.25
C LEU A 175 1.83 11.34 10.75
N LEU A 176 1.17 10.25 11.15
CA LEU A 176 -0.05 9.73 10.51
C LEU A 176 -1.30 9.78 11.37
N LEU A 177 -1.20 9.64 12.72
CA LEU A 177 -2.34 9.41 13.62
C LEU A 177 -3.43 10.48 13.50
N ASP A 178 -3.06 11.76 13.45
CA ASP A 178 -4.02 12.88 13.37
C ASP A 178 -4.46 13.21 11.92
N LYS A 179 -3.90 12.53 10.93
CA LYS A 179 -4.15 12.79 9.52
C LYS A 179 -5.00 11.73 8.83
N ILE A 180 -5.00 10.53 9.36
CA ILE A 180 -5.84 9.42 8.91
C ILE A 180 -6.87 9.17 10.00
N PRO A 181 -8.14 8.94 9.66
CA PRO A 181 -9.19 8.68 10.64
C PRO A 181 -8.83 7.61 11.66
#